data_282a615bbee38e758871857b69a721f6
#
_entry.id   282a615bbee38e758871857b69a721f6
#
_cell.length_a   1.000
_cell.length_b   1.000
_cell.length_c   1.000
_cell.angle_alpha   90.00
_cell.angle_beta   90.00
_cell.angle_gamma   90.00
#
_symmetry.space_group_name_H-M   'P 1'
#
loop_
_entity.id
_entity.type
_entity.pdbx_description
1 polymer ?
#
loop_
_entity_poly.entity_id
_entity_poly.type
_entity_poly.pdbx_seq_one_letter_code
_entity_poly.pdbx_strand_id
1 'polypeptide(L)'
;MTCPLKVMKRFLLLILLIIPLAFTSCEQEDWPVKTDQTVLMYLPWSSNLKSYFETNISDFESVVERNILRNERVVVFFCTSPTEAVLFELAYDNGKCIRKPLKIYHNPAFTTATGITSILNDVKTLAPANRYAMTIGCHGMGWIPVPTAQVRSIGQKKHWEYEGVPLTRYFGGLSPEYQTNTTTLAEGIANAGIKMEYILFDDCYMASVEVAYDLKEVTDYLIASPCEIMAYGMPYAEIGPHLLGKVDYESICDAFYEFYKNYEEMPCGTIGVTVCSELENLAATMKEINNQYTLPSSSLYTIQTMDGYTPTLFFDCEDYVAKLCTNAGLLARFEEQLERTIPYKRHTDYYYTMNKGKIKINTFSGATISDPSINSYATEKYQTAWYKATH
;
A
#
# COMPACT_ATOMS: atom_id res chain seq x y z
N MET A 1 -58.49 11.83 74.00
CA MET A 1 -58.48 10.97 72.77
C MET A 1 -58.20 11.88 71.55
N THR A 2 -57.02 11.99 71.12
CA THR A 2 -56.63 12.80 70.01
C THR A 2 -55.94 11.92 68.93
N CYS A 3 -56.47 11.96 67.76
CA CYS A 3 -56.33 11.14 66.62
C CYS A 3 -54.91 11.13 66.01
N PRO A 4 -54.37 9.98 65.56
CA PRO A 4 -53.00 9.87 65.05
C PRO A 4 -52.87 10.10 63.51
N LEU A 5 -53.76 10.91 62.90
CA LEU A 5 -53.80 11.10 61.43
C LEU A 5 -52.84 12.18 60.89
N LYS A 6 -52.21 12.95 61.70
CA LYS A 6 -51.29 14.06 61.24
C LYS A 6 -49.84 13.65 61.06
N VAL A 7 -49.40 12.50 61.54
CA VAL A 7 -47.99 12.04 61.43
C VAL A 7 -47.76 11.30 60.14
N MET A 8 -48.77 10.62 59.59
CA MET A 8 -48.69 9.80 58.39
C MET A 8 -48.56 10.64 57.10
N LYS A 9 -49.14 11.88 57.06
CA LYS A 9 -49.01 12.76 55.90
C LYS A 9 -47.66 13.40 55.72
N ARG A 10 -46.86 13.53 56.77
CA ARG A 10 -45.49 14.10 56.66
C ARG A 10 -44.44 13.06 56.21
N PHE A 11 -44.65 11.78 56.44
CA PHE A 11 -43.77 10.72 55.97
C PHE A 11 -43.97 10.35 54.52
N LEU A 12 -45.19 10.48 53.98
CA LEU A 12 -45.47 10.25 52.55
C LEU A 12 -44.93 11.37 51.63
N LEU A 13 -44.80 12.62 52.14
CA LEU A 13 -44.23 13.72 51.35
C LEU A 13 -42.71 13.71 51.27
N LEU A 14 -42.03 13.03 52.20
CA LEU A 14 -40.56 12.91 52.17
C LEU A 14 -40.08 11.77 51.26
N ILE A 15 -40.92 10.80 50.93
CA ILE A 15 -40.58 9.69 50.03
C ILE A 15 -40.79 10.08 48.56
N LEU A 16 -41.62 11.10 48.26
CA LEU A 16 -41.84 11.55 46.88
C LEU A 16 -40.81 12.58 46.37
N LEU A 17 -39.85 13.02 47.20
CA LEU A 17 -38.80 13.97 46.82
C LEU A 17 -37.45 13.34 46.56
N ILE A 18 -37.33 12.00 46.64
CA ILE A 18 -36.04 11.27 46.49
C ILE A 18 -35.98 10.47 45.14
N ILE A 19 -36.99 10.51 44.29
CA ILE A 19 -37.11 9.63 43.10
C ILE A 19 -36.85 10.29 41.73
N PRO A 20 -36.42 11.53 41.55
CA PRO A 20 -35.97 11.92 40.23
C PRO A 20 -34.50 12.40 40.21
N LEU A 21 -33.62 11.66 40.85
CA LEU A 21 -32.16 11.87 40.68
C LEU A 21 -31.42 10.58 40.29
N ALA A 22 -32.16 9.70 39.63
CA ALA A 22 -31.57 8.50 39.05
C ALA A 22 -31.61 8.64 37.52
N PHE A 23 -30.40 8.82 36.98
CA PHE A 23 -30.00 8.42 35.62
C PHE A 23 -30.58 9.20 34.45
N THR A 24 -29.99 10.33 34.19
CA THR A 24 -29.57 10.65 32.83
C THR A 24 -28.07 10.78 32.81
N SER A 25 -27.35 9.67 33.02
CA SER A 25 -26.11 9.46 32.32
C SER A 25 -26.51 9.15 30.89
N CYS A 26 -26.79 10.16 30.10
CA CYS A 26 -26.52 10.08 28.69
C CYS A 26 -25.00 9.86 28.63
N GLU A 27 -24.56 8.63 28.45
CA GLU A 27 -23.32 8.38 27.75
C GLU A 27 -23.55 9.05 26.40
N GLN A 28 -23.08 10.28 26.28
CA GLN A 28 -22.88 10.92 25.02
C GLN A 28 -21.89 10.01 24.33
N GLU A 29 -22.36 9.17 23.39
CA GLU A 29 -21.46 8.51 22.45
C GLU A 29 -20.74 9.66 21.76
N ASP A 30 -19.53 9.94 22.22
CA ASP A 30 -18.64 10.89 21.57
C ASP A 30 -18.25 10.27 20.23
N TRP A 31 -19.08 10.53 19.21
CA TRP A 31 -18.76 10.16 17.84
C TRP A 31 -17.40 10.75 17.48
N PRO A 32 -16.49 9.97 16.90
CA PRO A 32 -15.17 10.46 16.59
C PRO A 32 -15.25 11.68 15.66
N VAL A 33 -14.57 12.75 16.02
CA VAL A 33 -14.54 13.98 15.23
C VAL A 33 -13.92 13.68 13.86
N LYS A 34 -14.58 14.16 12.81
CA LYS A 34 -14.08 14.02 11.44
C LYS A 34 -12.83 14.88 11.23
N THR A 35 -11.75 14.28 10.78
CA THR A 35 -10.47 14.93 10.50
C THR A 35 -10.28 15.24 9.00
N ASP A 36 -9.20 15.90 8.63
CA ASP A 36 -8.89 16.17 7.22
C ASP A 36 -8.34 14.94 6.52
N GLN A 37 -7.50 14.17 7.19
CA GLN A 37 -6.87 12.97 6.61
C GLN A 37 -6.82 11.85 7.65
N THR A 38 -7.10 10.63 7.20
CA THR A 38 -6.76 9.39 7.92
C THR A 38 -5.83 8.56 7.04
N VAL A 39 -4.63 8.29 7.54
CA VAL A 39 -3.68 7.37 6.94
C VAL A 39 -3.82 6.01 7.61
N LEU A 40 -4.18 4.99 6.84
CA LEU A 40 -4.26 3.60 7.30
C LEU A 40 -2.97 2.86 6.96
N MET A 41 -2.22 2.42 7.98
CA MET A 41 -1.19 1.39 7.80
C MET A 41 -1.89 0.03 7.80
N TYR A 42 -1.94 -0.61 6.64
CA TYR A 42 -2.55 -1.92 6.45
C TYR A 42 -1.47 -3.00 6.40
N LEU A 43 -1.35 -3.79 7.48
CA LEU A 43 -0.31 -4.79 7.68
C LEU A 43 -0.94 -6.18 7.82
N PRO A 44 -1.32 -6.82 6.68
CA PRO A 44 -1.91 -8.14 6.68
C PRO A 44 -0.89 -9.20 7.11
N TRP A 45 -1.36 -10.41 7.40
CA TRP A 45 -0.50 -11.45 7.93
C TRP A 45 0.65 -11.82 6.99
N SER A 46 1.88 -11.67 7.51
CA SER A 46 3.10 -12.17 6.91
C SER A 46 4.08 -12.60 8.01
N SER A 47 4.26 -13.90 8.18
CA SER A 47 4.97 -14.48 9.33
C SER A 47 6.42 -14.02 9.47
N ASN A 48 7.15 -13.95 8.35
CA ASN A 48 8.57 -13.57 8.31
C ASN A 48 8.83 -12.05 8.30
N LEU A 49 7.78 -11.23 8.11
CA LEU A 49 7.90 -9.77 8.13
C LEU A 49 7.33 -9.12 9.40
N LYS A 50 6.73 -9.90 10.30
CA LYS A 50 6.06 -9.35 11.48
C LYS A 50 6.96 -8.42 12.31
N SER A 51 8.22 -8.78 12.56
CA SER A 51 9.17 -7.94 13.32
C SER A 51 9.51 -6.64 12.58
N TYR A 52 9.56 -6.67 11.25
CA TYR A 52 9.77 -5.47 10.44
C TYR A 52 8.55 -4.55 10.47
N PHE A 53 7.34 -5.11 10.50
CA PHE A 53 6.12 -4.31 10.68
C PHE A 53 6.08 -3.62 12.05
N GLU A 54 6.52 -4.32 13.11
CA GLU A 54 6.64 -3.73 14.44
C GLU A 54 7.65 -2.56 14.42
N THR A 55 8.76 -2.68 13.69
CA THR A 55 9.73 -1.59 13.47
C THR A 55 9.08 -0.44 12.69
N ASN A 56 8.38 -0.71 11.59
CA ASN A 56 7.72 0.33 10.80
C ASN A 56 6.62 1.08 11.60
N ILE A 57 5.88 0.37 12.46
CA ILE A 57 4.95 1.01 13.38
C ILE A 57 5.72 1.92 14.35
N SER A 58 6.82 1.44 14.93
CA SER A 58 7.65 2.22 15.86
C SER A 58 8.28 3.45 15.18
N ASP A 59 8.69 3.33 13.92
CA ASP A 59 9.16 4.46 13.12
C ASP A 59 8.06 5.52 12.96
N PHE A 60 6.83 5.09 12.65
CA PHE A 60 5.71 6.03 12.55
C PHE A 60 5.31 6.62 13.92
N GLU A 61 5.46 5.85 15.00
CA GLU A 61 5.29 6.37 16.37
C GLU A 61 6.26 7.54 16.64
N SER A 62 7.51 7.42 16.20
CA SER A 62 8.51 8.49 16.32
C SER A 62 8.10 9.78 15.58
N VAL A 63 7.38 9.64 14.47
CA VAL A 63 6.81 10.77 13.72
C VAL A 63 5.69 11.45 14.53
N VAL A 64 4.80 10.64 15.13
CA VAL A 64 3.71 11.16 15.98
C VAL A 64 4.27 11.86 17.22
N GLU A 65 5.34 11.34 17.83
CA GLU A 65 6.01 11.96 18.99
C GLU A 65 6.57 13.37 18.71
N ARG A 66 6.89 13.67 17.45
CA ARG A 66 7.29 15.04 17.04
C ARG A 66 6.14 16.04 17.11
N ASN A 67 4.93 15.60 17.49
CA ASN A 67 3.71 16.41 17.61
C ASN A 67 3.39 17.18 16.32
N ILE A 68 3.51 16.52 15.17
CA ILE A 68 3.27 17.13 13.85
C ILE A 68 1.83 16.98 13.37
N LEU A 69 1.06 16.04 13.93
CA LEU A 69 -0.35 15.85 13.60
C LEU A 69 -1.16 17.10 14.01
N ARG A 70 -1.92 17.66 13.10
CA ARG A 70 -2.81 18.84 13.35
C ARG A 70 -4.27 18.42 13.25
N ASN A 71 -4.65 17.89 12.10
CA ASN A 71 -5.99 17.42 11.81
C ASN A 71 -5.90 16.12 10.98
N GLU A 72 -4.86 15.35 11.22
CA GLU A 72 -4.60 14.03 10.62
C GLU A 72 -4.67 12.96 11.70
N ARG A 73 -4.99 11.74 11.27
CA ARG A 73 -4.92 10.51 12.05
C ARG A 73 -4.05 9.47 11.37
N VAL A 74 -3.33 8.71 12.17
CA VAL A 74 -2.63 7.50 11.73
C VAL A 74 -3.27 6.31 12.44
N VAL A 75 -3.83 5.40 11.65
CA VAL A 75 -4.52 4.20 12.13
C VAL A 75 -3.80 2.99 11.59
N VAL A 76 -3.60 1.98 12.42
CA VAL A 76 -2.87 0.77 12.07
C VAL A 76 -3.80 -0.43 12.16
N PHE A 77 -4.00 -1.14 11.04
CA PHE A 77 -4.54 -2.50 11.02
C PHE A 77 -3.36 -3.46 10.98
N PHE A 78 -3.18 -4.24 12.04
CA PHE A 78 -2.04 -5.14 12.20
C PHE A 78 -2.49 -6.57 12.50
N CYS A 79 -2.20 -7.50 11.60
CA CYS A 79 -2.39 -8.92 11.85
C CYS A 79 -1.27 -9.45 12.75
N THR A 80 -1.59 -9.81 13.97
CA THR A 80 -0.66 -10.41 14.93
C THR A 80 -0.47 -11.90 14.73
N SER A 81 -1.46 -12.55 14.09
CA SER A 81 -1.46 -13.94 13.65
C SER A 81 -2.39 -14.11 12.43
N PRO A 82 -2.46 -15.29 11.79
CA PRO A 82 -3.42 -15.54 10.72
C PRO A 82 -4.88 -15.32 11.11
N THR A 83 -5.19 -15.47 12.40
CA THR A 83 -6.56 -15.45 12.93
C THR A 83 -6.87 -14.25 13.81
N GLU A 84 -5.86 -13.41 14.11
CA GLU A 84 -6.02 -12.27 15.01
C GLU A 84 -5.44 -11.00 14.38
N ALA A 85 -6.20 -9.92 14.43
CA ALA A 85 -5.73 -8.59 14.07
C ALA A 85 -6.24 -7.54 15.05
N VAL A 86 -5.53 -6.43 15.12
CA VAL A 86 -5.89 -5.26 15.92
C VAL A 86 -5.94 -4.02 15.04
N LEU A 87 -6.91 -3.15 15.30
CA LEU A 87 -6.99 -1.80 14.78
C LEU A 87 -6.73 -0.84 15.93
N PHE A 88 -5.78 0.06 15.78
CA PHE A 88 -5.46 1.08 16.78
C PHE A 88 -5.02 2.39 16.12
N GLU A 89 -5.18 3.49 16.83
CA GLU A 89 -4.71 4.82 16.42
C GLU A 89 -3.38 5.12 17.11
N LEU A 90 -2.43 5.68 16.36
CA LEU A 90 -1.22 6.28 16.91
C LEU A 90 -1.55 7.71 17.33
N ALA A 91 -1.63 7.96 18.62
CA ALA A 91 -2.04 9.24 19.18
C ALA A 91 -0.92 9.89 19.99
N TYR A 92 -0.74 11.20 19.81
CA TYR A 92 0.19 11.98 20.64
C TYR A 92 -0.41 12.22 22.04
N ASP A 93 0.37 11.89 23.07
CA ASP A 93 0.02 12.18 24.45
C ASP A 93 1.27 12.58 25.26
N ASN A 94 1.31 13.85 25.69
CA ASN A 94 2.33 14.39 26.59
C ASN A 94 3.80 14.06 26.19
N GLY A 95 4.14 14.20 24.90
CA GLY A 95 5.49 13.98 24.40
C GLY A 95 5.79 12.53 24.02
N LYS A 96 4.78 11.66 24.01
CA LYS A 96 4.89 10.26 23.63
C LYS A 96 3.82 9.90 22.60
N CYS A 97 4.07 8.87 21.83
CA CYS A 97 3.03 8.19 21.07
C CYS A 97 2.39 7.09 21.91
N ILE A 98 1.08 7.02 21.92
CA ILE A 98 0.32 5.93 22.52
C ILE A 98 -0.47 5.19 21.45
N ARG A 99 -0.59 3.87 21.58
CA ARG A 99 -1.47 3.04 20.75
C ARG A 99 -2.86 3.01 21.38
N LYS A 100 -3.78 3.79 20.82
CA LYS A 100 -5.17 3.82 21.30
C LYS A 100 -5.97 2.71 20.61
N PRO A 101 -6.41 1.66 21.36
CA PRO A 101 -7.16 0.56 20.76
C PRO A 101 -8.49 1.03 20.18
N LEU A 102 -8.83 0.56 18.97
CA LEU A 102 -10.09 0.85 18.30
C LEU A 102 -10.95 -0.40 18.13
N LYS A 103 -10.35 -1.51 17.66
CA LYS A 103 -11.07 -2.78 17.40
C LYS A 103 -10.13 -3.99 17.43
N ILE A 104 -10.65 -5.13 17.88
CA ILE A 104 -10.00 -6.44 17.77
C ILE A 104 -10.76 -7.26 16.75
N TYR A 105 -10.05 -8.00 15.91
CA TYR A 105 -10.61 -8.89 14.90
C TYR A 105 -10.23 -10.33 15.19
N HIS A 106 -11.20 -11.22 15.08
CA HIS A 106 -11.01 -12.66 15.11
C HIS A 106 -11.33 -13.22 13.72
N ASN A 107 -10.40 -13.99 13.14
CA ASN A 107 -10.46 -14.52 11.79
C ASN A 107 -10.77 -13.43 10.72
N PRO A 108 -9.99 -12.35 10.65
CA PRO A 108 -10.22 -11.29 9.65
C PRO A 108 -10.01 -11.82 8.23
N ALA A 109 -10.97 -11.53 7.34
CA ALA A 109 -10.90 -11.95 5.94
C ALA A 109 -10.05 -10.94 5.10
N PHE A 110 -8.85 -10.63 5.55
CA PHE A 110 -7.99 -9.57 5.03
C PHE A 110 -7.51 -9.78 3.58
N THR A 111 -7.73 -10.95 2.99
CA THR A 111 -7.36 -11.26 1.59
C THR A 111 -8.55 -11.22 0.62
N THR A 112 -9.76 -10.93 1.09
CA THR A 112 -10.95 -10.88 0.25
C THR A 112 -11.49 -9.46 0.09
N ALA A 113 -12.11 -9.15 -1.04
CA ALA A 113 -12.73 -7.85 -1.27
C ALA A 113 -13.73 -7.48 -0.16
N THR A 114 -14.61 -8.41 0.24
CA THR A 114 -15.59 -8.19 1.32
C THR A 114 -14.91 -7.91 2.66
N GLY A 115 -13.84 -8.64 2.99
CA GLY A 115 -13.12 -8.44 4.25
C GLY A 115 -12.36 -7.11 4.27
N ILE A 116 -11.69 -6.74 3.17
CA ILE A 116 -11.04 -5.43 3.00
C ILE A 116 -12.10 -4.32 3.14
N THR A 117 -13.25 -4.45 2.45
CA THR A 117 -14.38 -3.51 2.57
C THR A 117 -14.83 -3.35 4.03
N SER A 118 -14.97 -4.44 4.77
CA SER A 118 -15.37 -4.42 6.17
C SER A 118 -14.37 -3.66 7.04
N ILE A 119 -13.06 -3.92 6.87
CA ILE A 119 -12.00 -3.23 7.60
C ILE A 119 -12.00 -1.73 7.29
N LEU A 120 -12.14 -1.36 6.01
CA LEU A 120 -12.21 0.05 5.59
C LEU A 120 -13.45 0.77 6.13
N ASN A 121 -14.60 0.09 6.20
CA ASN A 121 -15.80 0.65 6.83
C ASN A 121 -15.63 0.85 8.34
N ASP A 122 -14.92 -0.04 9.02
CA ASP A 122 -14.55 0.17 10.43
C ASP A 122 -13.64 1.41 10.58
N VAL A 123 -12.64 1.58 9.71
CA VAL A 123 -11.78 2.78 9.68
C VAL A 123 -12.61 4.04 9.46
N LYS A 124 -13.55 4.04 8.50
CA LYS A 124 -14.45 5.18 8.24
C LYS A 124 -15.30 5.54 9.46
N THR A 125 -15.72 4.54 10.21
CA THR A 125 -16.56 4.72 11.40
C THR A 125 -15.75 5.20 12.61
N LEU A 126 -14.58 4.60 12.84
CA LEU A 126 -13.78 4.82 14.04
C LEU A 126 -12.78 5.98 13.88
N ALA A 127 -12.38 6.28 12.66
CA ALA A 127 -11.47 7.37 12.31
C ALA A 127 -11.94 8.11 11.05
N PRO A 128 -13.14 8.76 11.10
CA PRO A 128 -13.71 9.46 9.96
C PRO A 128 -12.83 10.63 9.51
N ALA A 129 -12.66 10.78 8.18
CA ALA A 129 -11.88 11.86 7.60
C ALA A 129 -12.50 12.37 6.28
N ASN A 130 -12.00 13.51 5.80
CA ASN A 130 -12.33 14.04 4.47
C ASN A 130 -11.59 13.27 3.37
N ARG A 131 -10.34 12.89 3.64
CA ARG A 131 -9.45 12.15 2.75
C ARG A 131 -8.91 10.91 3.47
N TYR A 132 -8.74 9.84 2.72
CA TYR A 132 -8.12 8.61 3.21
C TYR A 132 -6.90 8.30 2.36
N ALA A 133 -5.86 7.80 3.00
CA ALA A 133 -4.68 7.27 2.36
C ALA A 133 -4.33 5.92 2.98
N MET A 134 -3.60 5.08 2.25
CA MET A 134 -3.26 3.75 2.71
C MET A 134 -1.78 3.46 2.45
N THR A 135 -1.10 2.94 3.47
CA THR A 135 0.17 2.25 3.28
C THR A 135 -0.06 0.75 3.47
N ILE A 136 0.53 -0.07 2.62
CA ILE A 136 0.37 -1.52 2.64
C ILE A 136 1.76 -2.13 2.82
N GLY A 137 1.97 -2.85 3.92
CA GLY A 137 3.23 -3.54 4.18
C GLY A 137 3.04 -5.05 4.18
N CYS A 138 3.60 -5.70 3.18
CA CYS A 138 3.63 -7.15 3.07
C CYS A 138 4.69 -7.57 2.03
N HIS A 139 4.56 -8.73 1.39
CA HIS A 139 5.35 -9.08 0.22
C HIS A 139 4.66 -8.61 -1.08
N GLY A 140 5.37 -8.38 -2.19
CA GLY A 140 4.84 -7.94 -3.49
C GLY A 140 5.33 -8.77 -4.68
N MET A 141 4.44 -9.09 -5.62
CA MET A 141 4.75 -9.76 -6.90
C MET A 141 4.19 -8.98 -8.10
N GLY A 142 4.00 -7.67 -7.93
CA GLY A 142 3.39 -6.86 -8.96
C GLY A 142 1.96 -7.33 -9.29
N TRP A 143 1.66 -7.40 -10.56
CA TRP A 143 0.37 -7.82 -11.10
C TRP A 143 0.17 -9.34 -11.18
N ILE A 144 1.19 -10.15 -10.85
CA ILE A 144 1.14 -11.63 -10.97
C ILE A 144 0.01 -12.17 -10.08
N PRO A 145 -0.95 -12.91 -10.64
CA PRO A 145 -2.09 -13.39 -9.87
C PRO A 145 -1.68 -14.43 -8.81
N VAL A 146 -2.43 -14.42 -7.72
CA VAL A 146 -2.28 -15.42 -6.65
C VAL A 146 -2.52 -16.82 -7.25
N PRO A 147 -1.60 -17.80 -7.04
CA PRO A 147 -1.75 -19.13 -7.57
C PRO A 147 -3.03 -19.80 -7.07
N THR A 148 -3.86 -20.30 -7.97
CA THR A 148 -4.99 -21.16 -7.60
C THR A 148 -4.48 -22.59 -7.32
N ALA A 149 -5.28 -23.38 -6.59
CA ALA A 149 -4.92 -24.76 -6.24
C ALA A 149 -4.63 -25.65 -7.46
N GLN A 150 -5.04 -25.26 -8.66
CA GLN A 150 -4.81 -25.97 -9.93
C GLN A 150 -3.50 -25.55 -10.63
N VAL A 151 -2.95 -24.38 -10.31
CA VAL A 151 -1.70 -23.86 -10.89
C VAL A 151 -0.60 -23.98 -9.83
N ARG A 152 -0.18 -25.21 -9.52
CA ARG A 152 1.01 -25.45 -8.69
C ARG A 152 2.26 -25.21 -9.53
N SER A 153 2.97 -24.13 -9.16
CA SER A 153 4.39 -23.85 -9.39
C SER A 153 5.05 -24.56 -10.57
N ILE A 154 5.17 -23.90 -11.67
CA ILE A 154 6.28 -24.12 -12.59
C ILE A 154 7.53 -23.69 -11.81
N GLY A 155 8.35 -24.63 -11.44
CA GLY A 155 9.61 -24.68 -10.69
C GLY A 155 10.52 -23.45 -10.53
N GLN A 156 9.99 -22.24 -10.50
CA GLN A 156 10.75 -21.03 -10.25
C GLN A 156 10.74 -20.71 -8.74
N LYS A 157 11.90 -20.71 -8.13
CA LYS A 157 12.08 -20.28 -6.75
C LYS A 157 11.65 -18.81 -6.63
N LYS A 158 10.74 -18.52 -5.70
CA LYS A 158 10.33 -17.16 -5.41
C LYS A 158 11.47 -16.44 -4.67
N HIS A 159 11.53 -15.11 -4.76
CA HIS A 159 12.65 -14.35 -4.18
C HIS A 159 12.85 -14.55 -2.67
N TRP A 160 11.80 -14.81 -1.90
CA TRP A 160 11.87 -15.10 -0.45
C TRP A 160 12.35 -16.53 -0.09
N GLU A 161 12.58 -17.39 -1.06
CA GLU A 161 13.03 -18.77 -0.86
C GLU A 161 14.56 -18.91 -0.89
N TYR A 162 15.32 -17.82 -0.94
CA TYR A 162 16.77 -17.79 -0.89
C TYR A 162 17.25 -17.53 0.53
N GLU A 163 17.94 -18.52 1.12
CA GLU A 163 18.49 -18.43 2.48
C GLU A 163 19.88 -17.78 2.46
N GLY A 164 20.25 -17.12 3.59
CA GLY A 164 21.59 -16.57 3.80
C GLY A 164 21.91 -15.29 3.03
N VAL A 165 20.90 -14.63 2.45
CA VAL A 165 21.02 -13.34 1.76
C VAL A 165 20.09 -12.31 2.40
N PRO A 166 20.35 -10.98 2.25
CA PRO A 166 19.44 -9.96 2.75
C PRO A 166 18.00 -10.16 2.25
N LEU A 167 17.05 -10.03 3.16
CA LEU A 167 15.64 -10.30 2.88
C LEU A 167 14.98 -9.13 2.16
N THR A 168 14.02 -9.45 1.30
CA THR A 168 13.14 -8.52 0.59
C THR A 168 11.66 -8.83 0.85
N ARG A 169 10.75 -7.95 0.42
CA ARG A 169 9.29 -8.04 0.66
C ARG A 169 8.51 -8.56 -0.55
N TYR A 170 7.21 -8.91 -0.34
CA TYR A 170 6.30 -9.52 -1.29
C TYR A 170 4.82 -9.27 -0.89
N PHE A 171 3.84 -9.19 -1.84
CA PHE A 171 2.44 -8.84 -1.53
C PHE A 171 1.67 -10.00 -0.91
N GLY A 172 1.33 -9.88 0.37
CA GLY A 172 0.65 -10.89 1.18
C GLY A 172 1.59 -11.76 1.99
N GLY A 173 1.09 -12.89 2.46
CA GLY A 173 1.85 -13.87 3.22
C GLY A 173 2.58 -14.87 2.33
N LEU A 174 3.37 -15.75 2.94
CA LEU A 174 4.14 -16.77 2.22
C LEU A 174 3.27 -17.82 1.50
N SER A 175 2.08 -18.09 2.02
CA SER A 175 1.14 -19.05 1.45
C SER A 175 0.04 -18.34 0.65
N PRO A 176 -0.48 -18.95 -0.43
CA PRO A 176 -1.51 -18.34 -1.28
C PRO A 176 -2.77 -17.86 -0.55
N GLU A 177 -3.16 -18.56 0.53
CA GLU A 177 -4.32 -18.18 1.37
C GLU A 177 -4.15 -16.82 2.08
N TYR A 178 -2.92 -16.33 2.19
CA TYR A 178 -2.58 -15.02 2.78
C TYR A 178 -2.21 -13.97 1.73
N GLN A 179 -2.38 -14.28 0.44
CA GLN A 179 -2.06 -13.41 -0.68
C GLN A 179 -3.34 -12.76 -1.24
N THR A 180 -3.20 -11.57 -1.81
CA THR A 180 -4.30 -10.80 -2.38
C THR A 180 -3.93 -10.34 -3.78
N ASN A 181 -4.86 -10.43 -4.75
CA ASN A 181 -4.69 -9.83 -6.06
C ASN A 181 -4.91 -8.31 -5.99
N THR A 182 -4.21 -7.55 -6.83
CA THR A 182 -4.40 -6.10 -6.97
C THR A 182 -5.84 -5.73 -7.30
N THR A 183 -6.49 -6.52 -8.16
CA THR A 183 -7.90 -6.36 -8.51
C THR A 183 -8.85 -6.60 -7.33
N THR A 184 -8.53 -7.55 -6.45
CA THR A 184 -9.30 -7.80 -5.21
C THR A 184 -9.16 -6.63 -4.23
N LEU A 185 -7.97 -6.05 -4.12
CA LEU A 185 -7.74 -4.84 -3.33
C LEU A 185 -8.54 -3.66 -3.90
N ALA A 186 -8.48 -3.44 -5.23
CA ALA A 186 -9.26 -2.40 -5.91
C ALA A 186 -10.75 -2.55 -5.65
N GLU A 187 -11.30 -3.76 -5.79
CA GLU A 187 -12.70 -4.07 -5.50
C GLU A 187 -13.06 -3.77 -4.03
N GLY A 188 -12.21 -4.17 -3.09
CA GLY A 188 -12.43 -3.93 -1.66
C GLY A 188 -12.50 -2.44 -1.31
N ILE A 189 -11.62 -1.62 -1.91
CA ILE A 189 -11.60 -0.16 -1.72
C ILE A 189 -12.83 0.48 -2.38
N ALA A 190 -13.16 0.09 -3.62
CA ALA A 190 -14.31 0.60 -4.36
C ALA A 190 -15.62 0.31 -3.62
N ASN A 191 -15.81 -0.92 -3.11
CA ASN A 191 -16.99 -1.33 -2.34
C ASN A 191 -17.13 -0.57 -1.02
N ALA A 192 -16.03 -0.09 -0.43
CA ALA A 192 -16.06 0.78 0.74
C ALA A 192 -16.47 2.23 0.39
N GLY A 193 -16.58 2.56 -0.90
CA GLY A 193 -16.91 3.91 -1.36
C GLY A 193 -15.85 4.95 -1.00
N ILE A 194 -14.59 4.56 -1.02
CA ILE A 194 -13.43 5.44 -0.79
C ILE A 194 -12.64 5.54 -2.10
N LYS A 195 -12.11 6.73 -2.38
CA LYS A 195 -10.95 6.90 -3.26
C LYS A 195 -9.79 7.35 -2.39
N MET A 196 -8.70 6.60 -2.40
CA MET A 196 -7.51 6.92 -1.61
C MET A 196 -6.79 8.12 -2.23
N GLU A 197 -6.29 9.05 -1.41
CA GLU A 197 -5.40 10.12 -1.85
C GLU A 197 -4.11 9.54 -2.41
N TYR A 198 -3.59 8.51 -1.74
CA TYR A 198 -2.52 7.66 -2.24
C TYR A 198 -2.64 6.25 -1.68
N ILE A 199 -2.11 5.28 -2.44
CA ILE A 199 -1.72 3.96 -1.94
C ILE A 199 -0.20 3.89 -2.02
N LEU A 200 0.46 3.64 -0.88
CA LEU A 200 1.88 3.38 -0.81
C LEU A 200 2.09 1.89 -0.56
N PHE A 201 2.71 1.20 -1.48
CA PHE A 201 3.14 -0.18 -1.28
C PHE A 201 4.55 -0.23 -0.70
N ASP A 202 4.63 -0.75 0.49
CA ASP A 202 5.85 -1.13 1.17
C ASP A 202 6.19 -2.59 0.83
N ASP A 203 6.25 -2.87 -0.48
CA ASP A 203 6.30 -4.20 -1.09
C ASP A 203 7.17 -4.20 -2.35
N CYS A 204 7.66 -5.39 -2.77
CA CYS A 204 8.44 -5.56 -4.01
C CYS A 204 7.57 -5.45 -5.27
N TYR A 205 8.10 -4.92 -6.36
CA TYR A 205 7.54 -4.96 -7.72
C TYR A 205 6.18 -4.28 -7.93
N MET A 206 5.71 -3.47 -6.97
CA MET A 206 4.37 -2.88 -7.07
C MET A 206 4.30 -1.63 -7.94
N ALA A 207 5.44 -1.00 -8.29
CA ALA A 207 5.46 0.06 -9.30
C ALA A 207 5.54 -0.53 -10.70
N SER A 208 4.45 -1.08 -11.19
CA SER A 208 4.29 -1.50 -12.59
C SER A 208 3.07 -0.83 -13.22
N VAL A 209 3.09 -0.63 -14.53
CA VAL A 209 1.95 -0.03 -15.26
C VAL A 209 0.70 -0.90 -15.12
N GLU A 210 0.84 -2.21 -15.00
CA GLU A 210 -0.26 -3.15 -14.81
C GLU A 210 -0.93 -2.96 -13.44
N VAL A 211 -0.15 -2.88 -12.36
CA VAL A 211 -0.65 -2.63 -11.01
C VAL A 211 -1.31 -1.26 -10.90
N ALA A 212 -0.64 -0.24 -11.43
CA ALA A 212 -1.16 1.12 -11.41
C ALA A 212 -2.50 1.22 -12.14
N TYR A 213 -2.64 0.53 -13.29
CA TYR A 213 -3.86 0.53 -14.08
C TYR A 213 -5.02 -0.20 -13.39
N ASP A 214 -4.74 -1.28 -12.66
CA ASP A 214 -5.75 -1.97 -11.85
C ASP A 214 -6.30 -1.09 -10.71
N LEU A 215 -5.46 -0.19 -10.16
CA LEU A 215 -5.78 0.63 -8.98
C LEU A 215 -6.23 2.06 -9.30
N LYS A 216 -6.13 2.52 -10.56
CA LYS A 216 -6.33 3.92 -10.95
C LYS A 216 -7.68 4.54 -10.57
N GLU A 217 -8.73 3.74 -10.49
CA GLU A 217 -10.06 4.22 -10.11
C GLU A 217 -10.24 4.40 -8.60
N VAL A 218 -9.39 3.76 -7.80
CA VAL A 218 -9.51 3.72 -6.34
C VAL A 218 -8.41 4.49 -5.61
N THR A 219 -7.45 5.06 -6.34
CA THR A 219 -6.42 5.94 -5.77
C THR A 219 -6.06 7.06 -6.75
N ASP A 220 -5.64 8.23 -6.21
CA ASP A 220 -5.13 9.32 -7.02
C ASP A 220 -3.64 9.15 -7.34
N TYR A 221 -2.87 8.59 -6.40
CA TYR A 221 -1.44 8.31 -6.56
C TYR A 221 -1.09 6.92 -6.09
N LEU A 222 -0.14 6.28 -6.81
CA LEU A 222 0.49 5.04 -6.40
C LEU A 222 1.97 5.30 -6.12
N ILE A 223 2.41 4.99 -4.90
CA ILE A 223 3.81 5.11 -4.46
C ILE A 223 4.34 3.70 -4.25
N ALA A 224 5.38 3.29 -4.97
CA ALA A 224 5.89 1.92 -4.87
C ALA A 224 7.31 1.77 -5.43
N SER A 225 7.92 0.61 -5.18
CA SER A 225 9.17 0.19 -5.81
C SER A 225 8.92 -0.66 -7.05
N PRO A 226 9.62 -0.40 -8.19
CA PRO A 226 9.60 -1.29 -9.36
C PRO A 226 10.46 -2.55 -9.18
N CYS A 227 11.34 -2.58 -8.16
CA CYS A 227 12.23 -3.69 -7.84
C CYS A 227 11.89 -4.34 -6.49
N GLU A 228 12.70 -5.31 -6.07
CA GLU A 228 12.65 -5.77 -4.68
C GLU A 228 13.02 -4.64 -3.72
N ILE A 229 12.26 -4.53 -2.63
CA ILE A 229 12.56 -3.62 -1.52
C ILE A 229 13.10 -4.45 -0.35
N MET A 230 14.10 -3.92 0.36
CA MET A 230 14.68 -4.60 1.52
C MET A 230 13.60 -4.87 2.58
N ALA A 231 13.79 -5.91 3.41
CA ALA A 231 12.82 -6.30 4.42
C ALA A 231 12.50 -5.20 5.45
N TYR A 232 13.41 -4.25 5.66
CA TYR A 232 13.15 -3.04 6.45
C TYR A 232 11.93 -2.28 5.89
N GLY A 233 11.81 -2.20 4.56
CA GLY A 233 10.71 -1.58 3.85
C GLY A 233 10.82 -0.06 3.75
N MET A 234 9.68 0.63 3.85
CA MET A 234 9.64 2.09 3.80
C MET A 234 10.19 2.69 5.10
N PRO A 235 11.11 3.66 5.02
CA PRO A 235 11.68 4.32 6.19
C PRO A 235 10.70 5.34 6.77
N TYR A 236 9.70 4.86 7.53
CA TYR A 236 8.59 5.71 7.98
C TYR A 236 9.00 6.84 8.92
N ALA A 237 10.13 6.73 9.60
CA ALA A 237 10.68 7.83 10.42
C ALA A 237 11.06 9.05 9.57
N GLU A 238 11.51 8.81 8.32
CA GLU A 238 11.95 9.82 7.36
C GLU A 238 10.82 10.27 6.44
N ILE A 239 10.09 9.33 5.83
CA ILE A 239 9.04 9.66 4.86
C ILE A 239 7.72 10.04 5.52
N GLY A 240 7.44 9.58 6.75
CA GLY A 240 6.16 9.75 7.43
C GLY A 240 5.68 11.21 7.52
N PRO A 241 6.55 12.20 7.85
CA PRO A 241 6.15 13.61 7.85
C PRO A 241 5.60 14.11 6.51
N HIS A 242 6.07 13.54 5.38
CA HIS A 242 5.69 13.92 4.03
C HIS A 242 4.41 13.21 3.53
N LEU A 243 3.96 12.16 4.25
CA LEU A 243 2.72 11.42 3.97
C LEU A 243 1.48 12.09 4.59
N LEU A 244 1.67 13.08 5.47
CA LEU A 244 0.62 13.67 6.30
C LEU A 244 0.22 15.06 5.80
N GLY A 245 -1.07 15.39 5.93
CA GLY A 245 -1.60 16.70 5.56
C GLY A 245 -1.54 16.95 4.05
N LYS A 246 -0.75 17.93 3.62
CA LYS A 246 -0.44 18.13 2.20
C LYS A 246 0.72 17.20 1.83
N VAL A 247 0.41 16.13 1.14
CA VAL A 247 1.41 15.14 0.74
C VAL A 247 2.48 15.75 -0.17
N ASP A 248 3.75 15.49 0.14
CA ASP A 248 4.91 15.94 -0.63
C ASP A 248 5.62 14.73 -1.27
N TYR A 249 5.18 14.38 -2.48
CA TYR A 249 5.66 13.20 -3.20
C TYR A 249 7.14 13.26 -3.57
N GLU A 250 7.67 14.46 -3.86
CA GLU A 250 9.10 14.63 -4.15
C GLU A 250 9.93 14.36 -2.91
N SER A 251 9.58 14.97 -1.78
CA SER A 251 10.26 14.73 -0.50
C SER A 251 10.16 13.29 -0.01
N ILE A 252 9.05 12.57 -0.29
CA ILE A 252 8.94 11.13 -0.03
C ILE A 252 10.03 10.37 -0.80
N CYS A 253 10.18 10.63 -2.09
CA CYS A 253 11.19 9.98 -2.92
C CYS A 253 12.61 10.34 -2.46
N ASP A 254 12.88 11.59 -2.12
CA ASP A 254 14.19 12.06 -1.67
C ASP A 254 14.58 11.43 -0.32
N ALA A 255 13.67 11.41 0.65
CA ALA A 255 13.90 10.81 1.96
C ALA A 255 14.13 9.29 1.85
N PHE A 256 13.37 8.59 1.01
CA PHE A 256 13.58 7.18 0.71
C PHE A 256 14.96 6.93 0.11
N TYR A 257 15.35 7.74 -0.89
CA TYR A 257 16.65 7.62 -1.54
C TYR A 257 17.82 7.86 -0.57
N GLU A 258 17.77 8.93 0.23
CA GLU A 258 18.83 9.24 1.19
C GLU A 258 18.97 8.15 2.26
N PHE A 259 17.86 7.56 2.71
CA PHE A 259 17.88 6.40 3.61
C PHE A 259 18.60 5.22 2.95
N TYR A 260 18.13 4.76 1.77
CA TYR A 260 18.67 3.56 1.15
C TYR A 260 20.08 3.72 0.57
N LYS A 261 20.46 4.91 0.17
CA LYS A 261 21.84 5.22 -0.22
C LYS A 261 22.85 4.94 0.91
N ASN A 262 22.40 5.13 2.15
CA ASN A 262 23.20 4.96 3.36
C ASN A 262 22.86 3.69 4.16
N TYR A 263 22.00 2.83 3.65
CA TYR A 263 21.54 1.62 4.35
C TYR A 263 22.68 0.59 4.40
N GLU A 264 23.20 0.33 5.60
CA GLU A 264 24.46 -0.44 5.82
C GLU A 264 24.36 -1.87 5.30
N GLU A 265 23.19 -2.55 5.48
CA GLU A 265 23.02 -3.93 5.06
C GLU A 265 23.10 -4.09 3.53
N MET A 266 22.39 -3.23 2.80
CA MET A 266 22.36 -3.24 1.33
C MET A 266 21.93 -1.87 0.80
N PRO A 267 22.86 -1.01 0.35
CA PRO A 267 22.55 0.35 -0.13
C PRO A 267 21.89 0.30 -1.52
N CYS A 268 20.68 -0.23 -1.58
CA CYS A 268 19.88 -0.39 -2.80
C CYS A 268 18.42 -0.03 -2.52
N GLY A 269 17.88 0.91 -3.27
CA GLY A 269 16.47 1.32 -3.19
C GLY A 269 16.00 1.96 -4.48
N THR A 270 14.76 1.71 -4.83
CA THR A 270 14.05 2.28 -5.99
C THR A 270 12.66 2.68 -5.57
N ILE A 271 12.18 3.84 -6.02
CA ILE A 271 10.84 4.33 -5.74
C ILE A 271 10.33 5.15 -6.92
N GLY A 272 9.04 5.02 -7.23
CA GLY A 272 8.33 5.82 -8.20
C GLY A 272 6.94 6.21 -7.69
N VAL A 273 6.45 7.35 -8.15
CA VAL A 273 5.09 7.84 -7.84
C VAL A 273 4.33 7.99 -9.14
N THR A 274 3.28 7.19 -9.31
CA THR A 274 2.40 7.22 -10.47
C THR A 274 1.19 8.11 -10.20
N VAL A 275 0.92 9.05 -11.09
CA VAL A 275 -0.30 9.87 -11.13
C VAL A 275 -1.38 9.08 -11.85
N CYS A 276 -2.34 8.53 -11.13
CA CYS A 276 -3.32 7.59 -11.68
C CYS A 276 -4.23 8.21 -12.76
N SER A 277 -4.52 9.51 -12.67
CA SER A 277 -5.31 10.22 -13.68
C SER A 277 -4.64 10.32 -15.06
N GLU A 278 -3.31 10.11 -15.15
CA GLU A 278 -2.56 10.15 -16.42
C GLU A 278 -2.46 8.78 -17.11
N LEU A 279 -2.89 7.70 -16.47
CA LEU A 279 -2.73 6.33 -16.98
C LEU A 279 -3.53 6.05 -18.26
N GLU A 280 -4.71 6.67 -18.43
CA GLU A 280 -5.47 6.53 -19.67
C GLU A 280 -4.75 7.14 -20.88
N ASN A 281 -4.11 8.30 -20.69
CA ASN A 281 -3.32 8.95 -21.73
C ASN A 281 -2.07 8.11 -22.07
N LEU A 282 -1.41 7.53 -21.05
CA LEU A 282 -0.28 6.63 -21.24
C LEU A 282 -0.71 5.37 -21.99
N ALA A 283 -1.84 4.77 -21.62
CA ALA A 283 -2.38 3.59 -22.30
C ALA A 283 -2.75 3.88 -23.75
N ALA A 284 -3.35 5.04 -24.04
CA ALA A 284 -3.66 5.44 -25.40
C ALA A 284 -2.41 5.58 -26.29
N THR A 285 -1.35 6.19 -25.75
CA THR A 285 -0.07 6.32 -26.46
C THR A 285 0.58 4.95 -26.66
N MET A 286 0.56 4.09 -25.64
CA MET A 286 1.07 2.72 -25.74
C MET A 286 0.30 1.89 -26.78
N LYS A 287 -1.02 2.06 -26.84
CA LYS A 287 -1.86 1.41 -27.87
C LYS A 287 -1.46 1.81 -29.29
N GLU A 288 -1.19 3.10 -29.51
CA GLU A 288 -0.72 3.58 -30.81
C GLU A 288 0.61 2.92 -31.19
N ILE A 289 1.52 2.71 -30.23
CA ILE A 289 2.79 2.02 -30.43
C ILE A 289 2.56 0.55 -30.73
N ASN A 290 1.79 -0.17 -29.91
CA ASN A 290 1.55 -1.61 -30.05
C ASN A 290 0.85 -1.97 -31.37
N ASN A 291 0.02 -1.07 -31.93
CA ASN A 291 -0.61 -1.27 -33.22
C ASN A 291 0.37 -1.21 -34.40
N GLN A 292 1.56 -0.64 -34.22
CA GLN A 292 2.52 -0.38 -35.31
C GLN A 292 3.82 -1.18 -35.14
N TYR A 293 4.17 -1.57 -33.93
CA TYR A 293 5.46 -2.16 -33.61
C TYR A 293 5.31 -3.46 -32.82
N THR A 294 6.23 -4.37 -33.09
CA THR A 294 6.42 -5.60 -32.31
C THR A 294 7.87 -5.64 -31.87
N LEU A 295 8.11 -5.92 -30.60
CA LEU A 295 9.46 -5.97 -30.04
C LEU A 295 10.27 -7.08 -30.68
N PRO A 296 11.44 -6.78 -31.31
CA PRO A 296 12.34 -7.80 -31.83
C PRO A 296 12.87 -8.69 -30.68
N SER A 297 12.78 -10.00 -30.80
CA SER A 297 13.25 -10.95 -29.77
C SER A 297 14.72 -10.72 -29.36
N SER A 298 15.57 -10.22 -30.29
CA SER A 298 16.96 -9.88 -30.00
C SER A 298 17.10 -8.68 -29.07
N SER A 299 16.14 -7.77 -29.04
CA SER A 299 16.16 -6.56 -28.19
C SER A 299 15.91 -6.86 -26.72
N LEU A 300 15.24 -7.95 -26.40
CA LEU A 300 14.86 -8.33 -25.04
C LEU A 300 16.06 -8.43 -24.07
N TYR A 301 17.20 -8.86 -24.57
CA TYR A 301 18.43 -9.00 -23.77
C TYR A 301 19.19 -7.68 -23.54
N THR A 302 18.73 -6.60 -24.16
CA THR A 302 19.35 -5.26 -24.05
C THR A 302 18.53 -4.28 -23.24
N ILE A 303 17.32 -4.68 -22.82
CA ILE A 303 16.43 -3.85 -22.01
C ILE A 303 16.84 -3.94 -20.54
N GLN A 304 16.79 -2.82 -19.83
CA GLN A 304 17.01 -2.78 -18.40
C GLN A 304 16.01 -3.69 -17.67
N THR A 305 16.53 -4.71 -17.02
CA THR A 305 15.75 -5.58 -16.13
C THR A 305 15.57 -4.93 -14.77
N MET A 306 14.45 -5.21 -14.12
CA MET A 306 14.12 -4.69 -12.78
C MET A 306 13.86 -5.82 -11.77
N ASP A 307 14.17 -7.07 -12.16
CA ASP A 307 14.02 -8.26 -11.31
C ASP A 307 15.21 -9.21 -11.42
N GLY A 308 15.20 -10.24 -10.57
CA GLY A 308 16.18 -11.32 -10.59
C GLY A 308 15.71 -12.59 -11.32
N TYR A 309 14.52 -12.62 -11.91
CA TYR A 309 13.97 -13.81 -12.54
C TYR A 309 14.68 -14.20 -13.85
N THR A 310 14.62 -15.47 -14.18
CA THR A 310 15.12 -15.99 -15.45
C THR A 310 14.08 -16.96 -16.02
N PRO A 311 13.41 -16.61 -17.11
CA PRO A 311 13.47 -15.31 -17.82
C PRO A 311 12.92 -14.13 -17.00
N THR A 312 13.31 -12.91 -17.34
CA THR A 312 12.85 -11.67 -16.71
C THR A 312 11.34 -11.49 -16.83
N LEU A 313 10.72 -10.94 -15.79
CA LEU A 313 9.31 -10.58 -15.74
C LEU A 313 9.08 -9.07 -15.89
N PHE A 314 9.93 -8.27 -15.27
CA PHE A 314 9.78 -6.83 -15.12
C PHE A 314 10.92 -6.08 -15.79
N PHE A 315 10.58 -5.26 -16.78
CA PHE A 315 11.49 -4.40 -17.52
C PHE A 315 11.24 -2.94 -17.17
N ASP A 316 12.25 -2.10 -17.22
CA ASP A 316 12.06 -0.65 -17.17
C ASP A 316 11.12 -0.21 -18.32
N CYS A 317 10.07 0.55 -17.97
CA CYS A 317 9.01 0.86 -18.93
C CYS A 317 9.50 1.75 -20.09
N GLU A 318 10.35 2.74 -19.78
CA GLU A 318 10.88 3.67 -20.80
C GLU A 318 11.83 2.95 -21.74
N ASP A 319 12.81 2.18 -21.21
CA ASP A 319 13.78 1.45 -22.03
C ASP A 319 13.10 0.37 -22.87
N TYR A 320 12.06 -0.31 -22.33
CA TYR A 320 11.25 -1.26 -23.10
C TYR A 320 10.61 -0.61 -24.32
N VAL A 321 9.96 0.55 -24.14
CA VAL A 321 9.27 1.24 -25.24
C VAL A 321 10.27 1.87 -26.22
N ALA A 322 11.42 2.34 -25.74
CA ALA A 322 12.50 2.83 -26.62
C ALA A 322 13.06 1.74 -27.54
N LYS A 323 13.05 0.45 -27.11
CA LYS A 323 13.44 -0.68 -27.96
C LYS A 323 12.32 -1.17 -28.87
N LEU A 324 11.06 -0.94 -28.47
CA LEU A 324 9.88 -1.30 -29.24
C LEU A 324 9.60 -0.30 -30.38
N CYS A 325 9.59 1.00 -30.08
CA CYS A 325 9.17 2.06 -30.98
C CYS A 325 10.34 2.68 -31.73
N THR A 326 10.38 2.51 -33.05
CA THR A 326 11.43 3.11 -33.91
C THR A 326 11.06 4.49 -34.49
N ASN A 327 9.83 4.97 -34.29
CA ASN A 327 9.40 6.31 -34.70
C ASN A 327 9.74 7.33 -33.60
N ALA A 328 10.71 8.20 -33.86
CA ALA A 328 11.19 9.19 -32.89
C ALA A 328 10.09 10.15 -32.38
N GLY A 329 9.12 10.53 -33.25
CA GLY A 329 8.04 11.44 -32.85
C GLY A 329 7.01 10.77 -31.94
N LEU A 330 6.71 9.49 -32.17
CA LEU A 330 5.80 8.71 -31.34
C LEU A 330 6.48 8.35 -30.01
N LEU A 331 7.76 7.99 -30.05
CA LEU A 331 8.56 7.72 -28.85
C LEU A 331 8.62 8.97 -27.94
N ALA A 332 8.94 10.14 -28.49
CA ALA A 332 8.96 11.38 -27.72
C ALA A 332 7.62 11.72 -27.06
N ARG A 333 6.49 11.45 -27.73
CA ARG A 333 5.15 11.61 -27.11
C ARG A 333 4.92 10.64 -25.97
N PHE A 334 5.41 9.40 -26.09
CA PHE A 334 5.33 8.42 -25.02
C PHE A 334 6.17 8.85 -23.81
N GLU A 335 7.42 9.25 -24.05
CA GLU A 335 8.36 9.71 -23.00
C GLU A 335 7.79 10.92 -22.25
N GLU A 336 7.25 11.91 -22.98
CA GLU A 336 6.59 13.08 -22.39
C GLU A 336 5.35 12.68 -21.55
N GLN A 337 4.55 11.72 -22.04
CA GLN A 337 3.40 11.22 -21.28
C GLN A 337 3.83 10.40 -20.06
N LEU A 338 4.89 9.60 -20.19
CA LEU A 338 5.44 8.82 -19.08
C LEU A 338 5.97 9.74 -17.96
N GLU A 339 6.64 10.83 -18.30
CA GLU A 339 7.11 11.81 -17.34
C GLU A 339 5.95 12.52 -16.60
N ARG A 340 4.82 12.80 -17.28
CA ARG A 340 3.60 13.28 -16.62
C ARG A 340 2.96 12.23 -15.73
N THR A 341 3.06 10.96 -16.12
CA THR A 341 2.47 9.84 -15.37
C THR A 341 3.32 9.48 -14.16
N ILE A 342 4.65 9.59 -14.24
CA ILE A 342 5.60 9.25 -13.16
C ILE A 342 6.59 10.42 -12.94
N PRO A 343 6.10 11.55 -12.41
CA PRO A 343 6.89 12.78 -12.27
C PRO A 343 7.91 12.71 -11.13
N TYR A 344 7.70 11.86 -10.12
CA TYR A 344 8.58 11.73 -8.98
C TYR A 344 9.15 10.33 -8.90
N LYS A 345 10.47 10.21 -8.91
CA LYS A 345 11.17 8.92 -8.87
C LYS A 345 12.60 9.10 -8.39
N ARG A 346 13.14 8.13 -7.64
CA ARG A 346 14.55 8.07 -7.20
C ARG A 346 15.03 6.64 -7.20
N HIS A 347 16.33 6.48 -7.41
CA HIS A 347 17.00 5.18 -7.32
C HIS A 347 18.46 5.34 -6.90
N THR A 348 19.01 4.33 -6.24
CA THR A 348 20.43 4.14 -6.03
C THR A 348 21.09 3.62 -7.31
N ASP A 349 22.43 3.59 -7.39
CA ASP A 349 23.14 3.12 -8.59
C ASP A 349 22.81 1.67 -8.96
N TYR A 350 22.37 0.88 -7.98
CA TYR A 350 22.05 -0.53 -8.11
C TYR A 350 20.69 -0.81 -7.47
N TYR A 351 19.93 -1.74 -8.03
CA TYR A 351 18.89 -2.44 -7.28
C TYR A 351 19.41 -3.79 -6.80
N TYR A 352 18.72 -4.36 -5.82
CA TYR A 352 19.07 -5.65 -5.24
C TYR A 352 17.98 -6.68 -5.53
N THR A 353 18.39 -7.94 -5.75
CA THR A 353 17.49 -9.08 -5.74
C THR A 353 18.10 -10.21 -4.91
N MET A 354 17.26 -10.94 -4.19
CA MET A 354 17.72 -12.06 -3.36
C MET A 354 18.45 -13.14 -4.18
N ASN A 355 18.08 -13.31 -5.44
CA ASN A 355 18.61 -14.40 -6.26
C ASN A 355 19.88 -14.03 -7.05
N LYS A 356 20.08 -12.76 -7.42
CA LYS A 356 21.22 -12.32 -8.24
C LYS A 356 22.12 -11.28 -7.57
N GLY A 357 21.74 -10.80 -6.37
CA GLY A 357 22.46 -9.72 -5.69
C GLY A 357 22.24 -8.35 -6.34
N LYS A 358 23.28 -7.51 -6.33
CA LYS A 358 23.25 -6.14 -6.89
C LYS A 358 23.28 -6.15 -8.42
N ILE A 359 22.36 -5.44 -9.02
CA ILE A 359 22.28 -5.24 -10.48
C ILE A 359 22.29 -3.74 -10.74
N LYS A 360 23.13 -3.31 -11.69
CA LYS A 360 23.30 -1.89 -12.01
C LYS A 360 22.04 -1.36 -12.74
N ILE A 361 21.63 -0.16 -12.37
CA ILE A 361 20.59 0.59 -13.05
C ILE A 361 21.27 1.51 -14.08
N ASN A 362 20.93 1.35 -15.34
CA ASN A 362 21.41 2.21 -16.43
C ASN A 362 20.31 3.14 -16.94
N THR A 363 19.03 2.70 -16.84
CA THR A 363 17.84 3.49 -17.15
C THR A 363 16.80 3.28 -16.05
N PHE A 364 16.00 4.29 -15.75
CA PHE A 364 15.02 4.23 -14.66
C PHE A 364 13.83 5.15 -14.91
N SER A 365 12.74 4.58 -15.29
CA SER A 365 11.46 5.28 -15.52
C SER A 365 10.59 5.40 -14.26
N GLY A 366 10.94 4.70 -13.18
CA GLY A 366 10.14 4.64 -11.94
C GLY A 366 9.01 3.62 -11.96
N ALA A 367 8.76 2.96 -13.10
CA ALA A 367 7.82 1.85 -13.21
C ALA A 367 8.32 0.77 -14.16
N THR A 368 7.77 -0.42 -14.02
CA THR A 368 8.03 -1.56 -14.90
C THR A 368 6.87 -1.85 -15.83
N ILE A 369 7.19 -2.60 -16.89
CA ILE A 369 6.25 -3.26 -17.79
C ILE A 369 6.71 -4.70 -18.00
N SER A 370 5.77 -5.62 -18.24
CA SER A 370 6.08 -7.02 -18.56
C SER A 370 5.88 -7.34 -20.04
N ASP A 371 6.65 -8.32 -20.55
CA ASP A 371 6.47 -8.81 -21.93
C ASP A 371 5.97 -10.27 -21.90
N PRO A 372 4.78 -10.56 -22.47
CA PRO A 372 4.19 -11.89 -22.44
C PRO A 372 4.92 -12.92 -23.30
N SER A 373 5.85 -12.50 -24.17
CA SER A 373 6.57 -13.42 -25.06
C SER A 373 7.75 -14.13 -24.41
N ILE A 374 8.19 -13.69 -23.20
CA ILE A 374 9.47 -14.12 -22.63
C ILE A 374 9.32 -15.12 -21.51
N ASN A 375 8.40 -14.86 -20.58
CA ASN A 375 8.26 -15.62 -19.36
C ASN A 375 6.87 -16.25 -19.29
N SER A 376 6.78 -17.52 -18.89
CA SER A 376 5.51 -18.26 -18.81
C SER A 376 4.51 -17.59 -17.83
N TYR A 377 4.99 -16.91 -16.78
CA TYR A 377 4.13 -16.11 -15.90
C TYR A 377 3.63 -14.84 -16.58
N ALA A 378 4.43 -14.25 -17.47
CA ALA A 378 4.04 -13.05 -18.19
C ALA A 378 2.88 -13.30 -19.18
N THR A 379 2.57 -14.56 -19.50
CA THR A 379 1.39 -14.88 -20.34
C THR A 379 0.07 -14.50 -19.68
N GLU A 380 0.00 -14.50 -18.35
CA GLU A 380 -1.17 -14.02 -17.61
C GLU A 380 -1.42 -12.51 -17.81
N LYS A 381 -0.42 -11.75 -18.28
CA LYS A 381 -0.57 -10.33 -18.63
C LYS A 381 -1.69 -10.07 -19.62
N TYR A 382 -1.98 -11.02 -20.52
CA TYR A 382 -3.11 -10.91 -21.46
C TYR A 382 -4.46 -10.68 -20.78
N GLN A 383 -4.58 -11.02 -19.48
CA GLN A 383 -5.80 -10.84 -18.70
C GLN A 383 -5.85 -9.50 -17.95
N THR A 384 -4.72 -8.78 -17.82
CA THR A 384 -4.67 -7.50 -17.11
C THR A 384 -5.49 -6.42 -17.82
N ALA A 385 -6.00 -5.48 -17.03
CA ALA A 385 -6.73 -4.34 -17.57
C ALA A 385 -5.81 -3.46 -18.45
N TRP A 386 -4.53 -3.32 -18.08
CA TRP A 386 -3.54 -2.61 -18.90
C TRP A 386 -3.38 -3.22 -20.30
N TYR A 387 -3.19 -4.55 -20.37
CA TYR A 387 -3.03 -5.20 -21.69
C TYR A 387 -4.25 -4.97 -22.58
N LYS A 388 -5.47 -5.15 -22.04
CA LYS A 388 -6.72 -4.94 -22.77
C LYS A 388 -6.91 -3.50 -23.23
N ALA A 389 -6.38 -2.52 -22.50
CA ALA A 389 -6.46 -1.11 -22.87
C ALA A 389 -5.45 -0.73 -23.95
N THR A 390 -4.30 -1.43 -24.01
CA THR A 390 -3.18 -1.10 -24.89
C THR A 390 -3.09 -1.96 -26.15
N HIS A 391 -3.96 -2.97 -26.33
CA HIS A 391 -4.10 -3.84 -27.50
C HIS A 391 -5.57 -3.94 -27.94
#